data_d772c1ea2e738ae27a6bd2730cad6aaa
#
_entry.id   d772c1ea2e738ae27a6bd2730cad6aaa
#
_cell.length_a   1.000
_cell.length_b   1.000
_cell.length_c   1.000
_cell.angle_alpha   90.00
_cell.angle_beta   90.00
_cell.angle_gamma   90.00
#
_symmetry.space_group_name_H-M   'P 1'
#
loop_
_entity.id
_entity.type
_entity.pdbx_description
1 polymer ?
#
loop_
_entity_poly.entity_id
_entity_poly.type
_entity_poly.pdbx_seq_one_letter_code
_entity_poly.pdbx_strand_id
1 'polypeptide(L)'
;LKSGAEEEIDLILKFGNVILIGEAKSIVTTDSSISYYRTYSTLKGATDQARRKALFFSSNIEEIFETFGWTYDPSISYQLFPVVLNSNKIHSGFPINGVPVVDEQVLARYFSSSTFSLISVKRDDKFHHLGWFK
;
A
#
# COMPACT_ATOMS: atom_id res chain seq x y z
N LEU A 1 -14.06 -13.36 -12.39
CA LEU A 1 -15.34 -13.35 -11.62
C LEU A 1 -16.49 -13.91 -12.48
N LYS A 2 -17.55 -14.39 -11.83
CA LYS A 2 -18.77 -14.89 -12.49
C LYS A 2 -19.42 -13.83 -13.40
N SER A 3 -19.23 -12.55 -13.06
CA SER A 3 -19.70 -11.40 -13.87
C SER A 3 -18.87 -11.16 -15.14
N GLY A 4 -17.78 -11.88 -15.37
CA GLY A 4 -16.82 -11.62 -16.45
C GLY A 4 -15.96 -10.38 -16.23
N ALA A 5 -16.10 -9.69 -15.09
CA ALA A 5 -15.23 -8.58 -14.74
C ALA A 5 -13.87 -9.10 -14.23
N GLU A 6 -12.81 -8.51 -14.74
CA GLU A 6 -11.44 -8.87 -14.38
C GLU A 6 -10.69 -7.62 -13.92
N GLU A 7 -9.93 -7.77 -12.85
CA GLU A 7 -8.98 -6.77 -12.36
C GLU A 7 -7.77 -7.50 -11.77
N GLU A 8 -6.59 -7.13 -12.21
CA GLU A 8 -5.35 -7.65 -11.66
C GLU A 8 -5.00 -6.89 -10.38
N ILE A 9 -4.83 -7.60 -9.27
CA ILE A 9 -4.43 -7.03 -7.99
C ILE A 9 -3.08 -7.63 -7.60
N ASP A 10 -2.08 -6.78 -7.42
CA ASP A 10 -0.70 -7.23 -7.19
C ASP A 10 -0.49 -7.76 -5.77
N LEU A 11 -1.21 -7.21 -4.79
CA LEU A 11 -1.12 -7.61 -3.39
C LEU A 11 -2.46 -7.50 -2.69
N ILE A 12 -2.81 -8.54 -1.96
CA ILE A 12 -3.92 -8.56 -1.01
C ILE A 12 -3.43 -9.09 0.33
N LEU A 13 -3.63 -8.33 1.39
CA LEU A 13 -3.31 -8.75 2.75
C LEU A 13 -4.54 -8.58 3.63
N LYS A 14 -4.96 -9.66 4.30
CA LYS A 14 -6.14 -9.66 5.18
C LYS A 14 -5.73 -9.92 6.63
N PHE A 15 -6.15 -9.02 7.52
CA PHE A 15 -5.97 -9.10 8.97
C PHE A 15 -7.32 -8.89 9.66
N GLY A 16 -7.94 -9.96 10.09
CA GLY A 16 -9.29 -9.84 10.66
C GLY A 16 -10.25 -9.18 9.66
N ASN A 17 -10.75 -8.00 10.02
CA ASN A 17 -11.64 -7.20 9.17
C ASN A 17 -10.93 -6.14 8.31
N VAL A 18 -9.60 -6.03 8.41
CA VAL A 18 -8.80 -5.09 7.61
C VAL A 18 -8.22 -5.80 6.40
N ILE A 19 -8.36 -5.21 5.23
CA ILE A 19 -7.84 -5.72 3.96
C ILE A 19 -7.04 -4.62 3.28
N LEU A 20 -5.76 -4.89 3.03
CA LEU A 20 -4.90 -4.03 2.23
C LEU A 20 -4.94 -4.48 0.77
N ILE A 21 -5.18 -3.56 -0.13
CA ILE A 21 -5.16 -3.76 -1.57
C ILE A 21 -3.98 -2.99 -2.15
N GLY A 22 -2.99 -3.72 -2.62
CA GLY A 22 -1.71 -3.14 -3.05
C GLY A 22 -1.56 -3.08 -4.56
N GLU A 23 -0.98 -1.97 -5.02
CA GLU A 23 -0.43 -1.77 -6.35
C GLU A 23 1.09 -1.71 -6.24
N ALA A 24 1.80 -2.58 -6.94
CA ALA A 24 3.26 -2.61 -6.93
C ALA A 24 3.85 -1.82 -8.11
N LYS A 25 4.86 -1.00 -7.83
CA LYS A 25 5.62 -0.29 -8.86
C LYS A 25 7.11 -0.50 -8.68
N SER A 26 7.75 -0.92 -9.75
CA SER A 26 9.21 -0.95 -9.82
C SER A 26 9.71 0.37 -10.33
N ILE A 27 10.43 1.10 -9.48
CA ILE A 27 10.96 2.43 -9.79
C ILE A 27 12.46 2.41 -9.72
N VAL A 28 13.08 2.91 -10.79
CA VAL A 28 14.53 3.09 -10.87
C VAL A 28 14.94 4.31 -10.03
N THR A 29 16.12 4.27 -9.44
CA THR A 29 16.68 5.38 -8.67
C THR A 29 16.72 6.65 -9.52
N THR A 30 16.22 7.74 -8.95
CA THR A 30 16.19 9.05 -9.62
C THR A 30 17.52 9.77 -9.43
N ASP A 31 18.06 10.26 -10.53
CA ASP A 31 19.36 10.99 -10.60
C ASP A 31 19.21 12.44 -11.05
N SER A 32 18.00 12.85 -11.41
CA SER A 32 17.69 14.18 -11.91
C SER A 32 16.33 14.68 -11.47
N SER A 33 16.10 15.98 -11.57
CA SER A 33 14.78 16.59 -11.28
C SER A 33 13.68 16.06 -12.19
N ILE A 34 14.01 15.75 -13.45
CA ILE A 34 13.05 15.18 -14.41
C ILE A 34 12.68 13.76 -14.01
N SER A 35 13.66 12.94 -13.63
CA SER A 35 13.44 11.58 -13.13
C SER A 35 12.58 11.59 -11.88
N TYR A 36 12.84 12.52 -10.97
CA TYR A 36 12.06 12.69 -9.75
C TYR A 36 10.60 13.03 -10.05
N TYR A 37 10.35 13.96 -10.96
CA TYR A 37 9.00 14.32 -11.39
C TYR A 37 8.27 13.15 -12.05
N ARG A 38 8.93 12.41 -12.93
CA ARG A 38 8.38 11.23 -13.59
C ARG A 38 8.02 10.14 -12.56
N THR A 39 8.88 9.92 -11.58
CA THR A 39 8.62 9.00 -10.47
C THR A 39 7.38 9.40 -9.69
N TYR A 40 7.26 10.67 -9.34
CA TYR A 40 6.08 11.18 -8.64
C TYR A 40 4.80 10.97 -9.48
N SER A 41 4.84 11.29 -10.76
CA SER A 41 3.72 11.09 -11.69
C SER A 41 3.31 9.61 -11.79
N THR A 42 4.29 8.71 -11.86
CA THR A 42 4.05 7.26 -11.88
C THR A 42 3.38 6.79 -10.58
N LEU A 43 3.86 7.25 -9.43
CA LEU A 43 3.27 6.92 -8.14
C LEU A 43 1.86 7.48 -7.97
N LYS A 44 1.63 8.69 -8.47
CA LYS A 44 0.27 9.27 -8.50
C LYS A 44 -0.70 8.42 -9.32
N GLY A 45 -0.30 7.97 -10.50
CA GLY A 45 -1.09 7.03 -11.30
C GLY A 45 -1.32 5.70 -10.58
N ALA A 46 -0.32 5.19 -9.86
CA ALA A 46 -0.44 3.98 -9.06
C ALA A 46 -1.46 4.13 -7.92
N THR A 47 -1.56 5.32 -7.29
CA THR A 47 -2.57 5.57 -6.26
C THR A 47 -3.99 5.50 -6.81
N ASP A 48 -4.20 5.99 -8.02
CA ASP A 48 -5.51 5.89 -8.70
C ASP A 48 -5.85 4.43 -9.03
N GLN A 49 -4.85 3.66 -9.49
CA GLN A 49 -5.00 2.22 -9.72
C GLN A 49 -5.33 1.46 -8.43
N ALA A 50 -4.61 1.73 -7.35
CA ALA A 50 -4.87 1.09 -6.06
C ALA A 50 -6.28 1.38 -5.53
N ARG A 51 -6.76 2.61 -5.67
CA ARG A 51 -8.14 2.98 -5.31
C ARG A 51 -9.18 2.25 -6.15
N ARG A 52 -8.98 2.22 -7.47
CA ARG A 52 -9.87 1.49 -8.37
C ARG A 52 -9.97 0.02 -8.00
N LYS A 53 -8.81 -0.61 -7.73
CA LYS A 53 -8.74 -2.01 -7.29
C LYS A 53 -9.43 -2.24 -5.95
N ALA A 54 -9.30 -1.32 -4.99
CA ALA A 54 -10.01 -1.39 -3.72
C ALA A 54 -11.53 -1.26 -3.89
N LEU A 55 -11.99 -0.38 -4.75
CA LEU A 55 -13.42 -0.25 -5.08
C LEU A 55 -13.95 -1.50 -5.78
N PHE A 56 -13.22 -2.05 -6.73
CA PHE A 56 -13.57 -3.31 -7.39
C PHE A 56 -13.69 -4.45 -6.38
N PHE A 57 -12.72 -4.57 -5.46
CA PHE A 57 -12.75 -5.57 -4.40
C PHE A 57 -13.98 -5.40 -3.50
N SER A 58 -14.25 -4.17 -3.07
CA SER A 58 -15.41 -3.87 -2.22
C SER A 58 -16.73 -4.25 -2.90
N SER A 59 -16.86 -3.99 -4.19
CA SER A 59 -18.07 -4.30 -4.96
C SER A 59 -18.27 -5.80 -5.22
N ASN A 60 -17.21 -6.61 -5.10
CA ASN A 60 -17.22 -8.04 -5.40
C ASN A 60 -16.70 -8.88 -4.21
N ILE A 61 -16.80 -8.36 -3.00
CA ILE A 61 -16.13 -8.92 -1.81
C ILE A 61 -16.51 -10.38 -1.53
N GLU A 62 -17.78 -10.73 -1.68
CA GLU A 62 -18.25 -12.10 -1.42
C GLU A 62 -17.64 -13.10 -2.41
N GLU A 63 -17.65 -12.77 -3.69
CA GLU A 63 -17.11 -13.63 -4.74
C GLU A 63 -15.59 -13.76 -4.64
N ILE A 64 -14.91 -12.66 -4.28
CA ILE A 64 -13.47 -12.68 -4.05
C ILE A 64 -13.11 -13.53 -2.84
N PHE A 65 -13.86 -13.42 -1.75
CA PHE A 65 -13.68 -14.26 -0.57
C PHE A 65 -13.85 -15.74 -0.92
N GLU A 66 -14.90 -16.09 -1.67
CA GLU A 66 -15.11 -17.45 -2.16
C GLU A 66 -13.91 -17.95 -2.99
N THR A 67 -13.40 -17.13 -3.88
CA THR A 67 -12.24 -17.46 -4.73
C THR A 67 -10.98 -17.78 -3.91
N PHE A 68 -10.74 -17.04 -2.83
CA PHE A 68 -9.60 -17.27 -1.93
C PHE A 68 -9.87 -18.32 -0.84
N GLY A 69 -11.06 -18.91 -0.79
CA GLY A 69 -11.44 -19.83 0.28
C GLY A 69 -11.60 -19.15 1.65
N TRP A 70 -11.86 -17.85 1.66
CA TRP A 70 -12.14 -17.08 2.87
C TRP A 70 -13.62 -17.09 3.18
N THR A 71 -13.95 -17.17 4.47
CA THR A 71 -15.34 -17.07 4.92
C THR A 71 -15.75 -15.60 4.96
N TYR A 72 -16.79 -15.26 4.18
CA TYR A 72 -17.41 -13.95 4.25
C TYR A 72 -18.49 -13.93 5.33
N ASP A 73 -18.44 -12.95 6.21
CA ASP A 73 -19.44 -12.72 7.24
C ASP A 73 -20.08 -11.34 7.03
N PRO A 74 -21.36 -11.27 6.64
CA PRO A 74 -22.03 -9.98 6.37
C PRO A 74 -22.25 -9.13 7.62
N SER A 75 -22.08 -9.70 8.82
CA SER A 75 -22.15 -8.94 10.09
C SER A 75 -20.87 -8.15 10.38
N ILE A 76 -19.77 -8.47 9.70
CA ILE A 76 -18.48 -7.81 9.85
C ILE A 76 -18.37 -6.64 8.88
N SER A 77 -18.01 -5.47 9.41
CA SER A 77 -17.64 -4.32 8.58
C SER A 77 -16.18 -4.45 8.15
N TYR A 78 -15.94 -4.88 6.91
CA TYR A 78 -14.62 -4.97 6.34
C TYR A 78 -14.10 -3.60 5.91
N GLN A 79 -12.88 -3.29 6.30
CA GLN A 79 -12.20 -2.05 5.96
C GLN A 79 -11.13 -2.32 4.90
N LEU A 80 -11.27 -1.69 3.74
CA LEU A 80 -10.33 -1.83 2.64
C LEU A 80 -9.47 -0.59 2.51
N PHE A 81 -8.16 -0.79 2.50
CA PHE A 81 -7.18 0.28 2.37
C PHE A 81 -6.32 0.07 1.12
N PRO A 82 -6.38 0.99 0.15
CA PRO A 82 -5.43 0.98 -0.95
C PRO A 82 -4.04 1.36 -0.46
N VAL A 83 -3.01 0.72 -1.01
CA VAL A 83 -1.60 1.00 -0.72
C VAL A 83 -0.78 0.87 -1.99
N VAL A 84 0.24 1.71 -2.16
CA VAL A 84 1.22 1.58 -3.23
C VAL A 84 2.53 1.07 -2.66
N LEU A 85 3.01 -0.04 -3.22
CA LEU A 85 4.33 -0.60 -2.94
C LEU A 85 5.33 -0.09 -3.95
N ASN A 86 6.34 0.61 -3.46
CA ASN A 86 7.42 1.13 -4.28
C ASN A 86 8.70 0.31 -4.04
N SER A 87 9.36 -0.12 -5.09
CA SER A 87 10.62 -0.87 -5.01
C SER A 87 11.80 -0.05 -4.46
N ASN A 88 11.66 1.26 -4.39
CA ASN A 88 12.68 2.15 -3.87
C ASN A 88 12.10 3.08 -2.79
N LYS A 89 12.98 3.70 -1.99
CA LYS A 89 12.58 4.50 -0.81
C LYS A 89 12.08 5.90 -1.14
N ILE A 90 12.09 6.31 -2.40
CA ILE A 90 11.62 7.64 -2.82
C ILE A 90 10.11 7.72 -2.57
N HIS A 91 9.69 8.80 -1.93
CA HIS A 91 8.31 9.05 -1.50
C HIS A 91 7.74 8.02 -0.52
N SER A 92 8.55 7.08 -0.04
CA SER A 92 8.09 6.09 0.94
C SER A 92 7.77 6.76 2.28
N GLY A 93 6.64 6.36 2.88
CA GLY A 93 6.15 6.90 4.14
C GLY A 93 5.26 8.14 4.00
N PHE A 94 5.11 8.70 2.81
CA PHE A 94 4.22 9.84 2.56
C PHE A 94 3.05 9.44 1.68
N PRO A 95 1.81 9.84 2.03
CA PRO A 95 0.67 9.56 1.17
C PRO A 95 0.69 10.44 -0.08
N ILE A 96 0.32 9.86 -1.21
CA ILE A 96 0.01 10.59 -2.44
C ILE A 96 -1.48 10.46 -2.68
N ASN A 97 -2.19 11.58 -2.81
CA ASN A 97 -3.66 11.59 -2.92
C ASN A 97 -4.36 10.81 -1.79
N GLY A 98 -3.80 10.82 -0.57
CA GLY A 98 -4.33 10.09 0.56
C GLY A 98 -4.12 8.57 0.53
N VAL A 99 -3.38 8.05 -0.44
CA VAL A 99 -2.98 6.64 -0.50
C VAL A 99 -1.54 6.50 0.00
N PRO A 100 -1.28 5.68 1.01
CA PRO A 100 0.08 5.44 1.51
C PRO A 100 0.98 4.87 0.42
N VAL A 101 2.18 5.41 0.30
CA VAL A 101 3.26 4.85 -0.51
C VAL A 101 4.28 4.27 0.44
N VAL A 102 4.54 2.98 0.34
CA VAL A 102 5.44 2.25 1.23
C VAL A 102 6.45 1.44 0.44
N ASP A 103 7.59 1.20 1.04
CA ASP A 103 8.54 0.21 0.56
C ASP A 103 8.41 -1.12 1.34
N GLU A 104 9.10 -2.14 0.89
CA GLU A 104 9.09 -3.45 1.52
C GLU A 104 9.52 -3.39 3.00
N GLN A 105 10.49 -2.56 3.35
CA GLN A 105 10.99 -2.45 4.72
C GLN A 105 9.97 -1.79 5.65
N VAL A 106 9.31 -0.73 5.17
CA VAL A 106 8.24 -0.06 5.91
C VAL A 106 7.09 -1.03 6.17
N LEU A 107 6.68 -1.77 5.15
CA LEU A 107 5.61 -2.76 5.26
C LEU A 107 5.96 -3.89 6.23
N ALA A 108 7.16 -4.45 6.11
CA ALA A 108 7.64 -5.51 7.00
C ALA A 108 7.71 -5.05 8.47
N ARG A 109 8.17 -3.82 8.72
CA ARG A 109 8.21 -3.25 10.07
C ARG A 109 6.82 -3.00 10.63
N TYR A 110 5.89 -2.56 9.82
CA TYR A 110 4.50 -2.37 10.26
C TYR A 110 3.89 -3.68 10.78
N PHE A 111 4.20 -4.82 10.16
CA PHE A 111 3.72 -6.13 10.61
C PHE A 111 4.49 -6.70 11.79
N SER A 112 5.75 -6.32 11.97
CA SER A 112 6.56 -6.77 13.12
C SER A 112 6.37 -5.90 14.36
N SER A 113 5.86 -4.67 14.20
CA SER A 113 5.70 -3.69 15.28
C SER A 113 4.53 -2.76 14.96
N SER A 114 3.68 -2.48 15.95
CA SER A 114 2.54 -1.55 15.78
C SER A 114 2.97 -0.08 15.56
N THR A 115 4.23 0.22 15.81
CA THR A 115 4.81 1.56 15.60
C THR A 115 6.19 1.45 15.00
N PHE A 116 6.54 2.36 14.10
CA PHE A 116 7.90 2.49 13.58
C PHE A 116 8.22 3.95 13.22
N SER A 117 9.50 4.29 13.24
CA SER A 117 9.94 5.63 12.87
C SER A 117 9.93 5.80 11.35
N LEU A 118 9.28 6.86 10.88
CA LEU A 118 9.31 7.25 9.46
C LEU A 118 10.68 7.83 9.07
N ILE A 119 11.24 8.65 9.95
CA ILE A 119 12.51 9.33 9.73
C ILE A 119 13.39 9.10 10.94
N SER A 120 14.58 8.58 10.69
CA SER A 120 15.62 8.44 11.70
C SER A 120 16.86 9.21 11.28
N VAL A 121 17.32 10.11 12.12
CA VAL A 121 18.54 10.89 11.87
C VAL A 121 19.61 10.45 12.85
N LYS A 122 20.80 10.12 12.34
CA LYS A 122 21.95 9.85 13.18
C LYS A 122 22.61 11.18 13.59
N ARG A 123 22.67 11.42 14.89
CA ARG A 123 23.35 12.57 15.48
C ARG A 123 24.11 12.10 16.73
N ASP A 124 25.38 12.48 16.85
CA ASP A 124 26.24 12.12 17.98
C ASP A 124 26.23 10.60 18.29
N ASP A 125 26.36 9.77 17.24
CA ASP A 125 26.29 8.30 17.27
C ASP A 125 24.97 7.71 17.81
N LYS A 126 23.94 8.53 17.99
CA LYS A 126 22.59 8.09 18.37
C LYS A 126 21.61 8.32 17.24
N PHE A 127 20.65 7.43 17.12
CA PHE A 127 19.52 7.62 16.21
C PHE A 127 18.40 8.38 16.91
N HIS A 128 17.97 9.47 16.30
CA HIS A 128 16.82 10.26 16.70
C HIS A 128 15.68 10.00 15.71
N HIS A 129 14.53 9.60 16.22
CA HIS A 129 13.35 9.34 15.42
C HIS A 129 12.49 10.60 15.36
N LEU A 130 12.28 11.14 14.15
CA LEU A 130 11.58 12.40 13.94
C LEU A 130 10.10 12.23 13.59
N GLY A 131 9.67 11.03 13.30
CA GLY A 131 8.28 10.72 12.99
C GLY A 131 7.95 9.27 13.32
N TRP A 132 6.73 9.05 13.76
CA TRP A 132 6.21 7.73 14.09
C TRP A 132 4.96 7.44 13.27
N PHE A 133 4.85 6.20 12.82
CA PHE A 133 3.67 5.66 12.19
C PHE A 133 3.03 4.62 13.13
N LYS A 134 1.73 4.71 13.28
CA LYS A 134 0.94 3.73 14.05
C LYS A 134 0.05 2.91 13.13
#